data_a6a6e130d0f2dd002dd0a36dd22e8bf6
#
_entry.id   a6a6e130d0f2dd002dd0a36dd22e8bf6
#
_cell.length_a   1.000
_cell.length_b   1.000
_cell.length_c   1.000
_cell.angle_alpha   90.00
_cell.angle_beta   90.00
_cell.angle_gamma   90.00
#
_symmetry.space_group_name_H-M   'P 1'
#
loop_
_entity.id
_entity.type
_entity.pdbx_description
1 polymer ?
#
loop_
_entity_poly.entity_id
_entity_poly.type
_entity_poly.pdbx_seq_one_letter_code
_entity_poly.pdbx_strand_id
1 'polypeptide(L)'
;DVITHFESNFPGLVYCWDDVNEDVADDTGERLAGSEYFLRKTRGGSPNLFYETMGPDYVKFAFKCARETVNKVNPSIRLFYNDYNTFYTEKRDAIIRMIQYINKEEKLCDGLGMQGYIGGYGQQAGCMNQNDLKLIETAIKMYSDLGLEVQLTEVAVRNYDKTQMQKHADFYGQLFATIIKACKEGANFTGITIWGITDNPGLQSYDYNYKMHSPYCGLFGRDYKLKDAYKEV
;
A
#
# COMPACT_ATOMS: atom_id res chain seq x y z
N ASP A 1 19.35 -5.80 -12.35
CA ASP A 1 19.18 -7.05 -13.15
C ASP A 1 17.70 -7.33 -13.43
N VAL A 2 16.78 -7.31 -12.43
CA VAL A 2 15.36 -7.68 -12.60
C VAL A 2 14.66 -6.76 -13.62
N ILE A 3 14.71 -5.45 -13.42
CA ILE A 3 14.10 -4.45 -14.34
C ILE A 3 14.62 -4.66 -15.76
N THR A 4 15.93 -4.78 -15.93
CA THR A 4 16.54 -5.01 -17.24
C THR A 4 16.08 -6.31 -17.87
N HIS A 5 15.99 -7.39 -17.07
CA HIS A 5 15.52 -8.68 -17.55
C HIS A 5 14.09 -8.62 -18.11
N PHE A 6 13.17 -8.03 -17.34
CA PHE A 6 11.77 -7.94 -17.77
C PHE A 6 11.61 -7.04 -19.00
N GLU A 7 12.23 -5.88 -19.02
CA GLU A 7 12.10 -4.97 -20.15
C GLU A 7 12.75 -5.52 -21.44
N SER A 8 13.86 -6.25 -21.30
CA SER A 8 14.52 -6.87 -22.46
C SER A 8 13.74 -8.04 -23.05
N ASN A 9 13.04 -8.82 -22.23
CA ASN A 9 12.31 -10.00 -22.70
C ASN A 9 10.83 -9.72 -22.97
N PHE A 10 10.25 -8.72 -22.30
CA PHE A 10 8.83 -8.35 -22.37
C PHE A 10 8.67 -6.82 -22.43
N PRO A 11 9.12 -6.16 -23.52
CA PRO A 11 9.14 -4.70 -23.59
C PRO A 11 7.76 -4.07 -23.35
N GLY A 12 7.70 -3.11 -22.43
CA GLY A 12 6.47 -2.40 -22.10
C GLY A 12 5.43 -3.19 -21.32
N LEU A 13 5.74 -4.41 -20.87
CA LEU A 13 4.82 -5.23 -20.07
C LEU A 13 4.67 -4.67 -18.66
N VAL A 14 5.76 -4.21 -18.04
CA VAL A 14 5.76 -3.72 -16.67
C VAL A 14 5.61 -2.20 -16.69
N TYR A 15 4.51 -1.74 -16.12
CA TYR A 15 4.19 -0.32 -16.01
C TYR A 15 4.93 0.35 -14.84
N CYS A 16 4.98 -0.32 -13.68
CA CYS A 16 5.64 0.19 -12.49
C CYS A 16 6.25 -0.93 -11.65
N TRP A 17 7.19 -0.55 -10.81
CA TRP A 17 7.80 -1.41 -9.79
C TRP A 17 7.57 -0.81 -8.41
N ASP A 18 7.19 -1.63 -7.45
CA ASP A 18 7.31 -1.34 -6.03
C ASP A 18 8.79 -1.52 -5.66
N ASP A 19 9.57 -0.43 -5.83
CA ASP A 19 11.02 -0.48 -5.66
C ASP A 19 11.42 -0.72 -4.21
N VAL A 20 10.69 -0.08 -3.30
CA VAL A 20 10.86 -0.23 -1.85
C VAL A 20 9.50 -0.49 -1.21
N ASN A 21 9.44 -1.52 -0.35
CA ASN A 21 8.21 -1.95 0.29
C ASN A 21 8.34 -2.01 1.81
N GLU A 22 7.39 -1.37 2.54
CA GLU A 22 7.19 -1.49 3.98
C GLU A 22 8.36 -1.06 4.87
N ASP A 23 9.04 0.00 4.55
CA ASP A 23 10.22 0.44 5.31
C ASP A 23 9.92 1.49 6.39
N VAL A 24 8.76 2.17 6.34
CA VAL A 24 8.37 3.12 7.39
C VAL A 24 7.65 2.41 8.54
N ALA A 25 8.11 2.64 9.77
CA ALA A 25 7.54 2.03 10.97
C ALA A 25 6.17 2.62 11.33
N ASP A 26 5.28 1.78 11.88
CA ASP A 26 3.95 2.21 12.33
C ASP A 26 3.98 2.92 13.67
N ASP A 27 4.86 2.53 14.57
CA ASP A 27 4.94 3.07 15.92
C ASP A 27 6.35 3.51 16.31
N THR A 28 6.43 4.26 17.40
CA THR A 28 7.68 4.82 17.90
C THR A 28 8.69 3.77 18.39
N GLY A 29 8.22 2.61 18.83
CA GLY A 29 9.05 1.51 19.32
C GLY A 29 9.88 0.84 18.23
N GLU A 30 9.34 0.81 17.03
CA GLU A 30 9.96 0.22 15.84
C GLU A 30 10.79 1.21 15.02
N ARG A 31 10.82 2.49 15.40
CA ARG A 31 11.53 3.55 14.69
C ARG A 31 13.03 3.52 14.96
N LEU A 32 13.82 3.65 13.91
CA LEU A 32 15.24 3.85 14.03
C LEU A 32 15.55 5.28 14.48
N ALA A 33 16.40 5.41 15.51
CA ALA A 33 16.84 6.71 15.98
C ALA A 33 17.62 7.43 14.87
N GLY A 34 17.38 8.74 14.73
CA GLY A 34 18.11 9.59 13.79
C GLY A 34 17.59 9.60 12.35
N SER A 35 16.57 8.83 12.02
CA SER A 35 15.88 8.98 10.75
C SER A 35 14.73 9.99 10.88
N GLU A 36 14.66 10.97 9.99
CA GLU A 36 13.59 11.97 9.98
C GLU A 36 12.23 11.38 9.57
N TYR A 37 12.23 10.18 9.00
CA TYR A 37 11.07 9.48 8.45
C TYR A 37 10.85 8.08 9.04
N PHE A 38 11.35 7.83 10.22
CA PHE A 38 10.99 6.68 11.05
C PHE A 38 11.09 5.30 10.39
N LEU A 39 12.23 4.99 9.81
CA LEU A 39 12.49 3.67 9.24
C LEU A 39 12.36 2.54 10.27
N ARG A 40 11.97 1.35 9.84
CA ARG A 40 11.83 0.18 10.70
C ARG A 40 13.18 -0.30 11.23
N LYS A 41 13.23 -0.60 12.52
CA LYS A 41 14.39 -1.27 13.14
C LYS A 41 14.51 -2.73 12.72
N THR A 42 13.36 -3.39 12.57
CA THR A 42 13.31 -4.84 12.31
C THR A 42 12.32 -5.14 11.19
N ARG A 43 12.56 -6.23 10.50
CA ARG A 43 11.64 -6.82 9.52
C ARG A 43 11.42 -8.28 9.89
N GLY A 44 10.17 -8.64 10.20
CA GLY A 44 9.83 -10.00 10.61
C GLY A 44 10.61 -10.50 11.84
N GLY A 45 10.92 -9.61 12.79
CA GLY A 45 11.68 -9.93 13.99
C GLY A 45 13.21 -9.96 13.80
N SER A 46 13.70 -9.75 12.58
CA SER A 46 15.14 -9.66 12.29
C SER A 46 15.58 -8.21 12.17
N PRO A 47 16.87 -7.87 12.47
CA PRO A 47 17.40 -6.54 12.22
C PRO A 47 17.22 -6.10 10.77
N ASN A 48 17.05 -4.80 10.56
CA ASN A 48 17.02 -4.22 9.22
C ASN A 48 18.44 -4.15 8.64
N LEU A 49 18.84 -5.19 7.93
CA LEU A 49 20.20 -5.33 7.40
C LEU A 49 20.58 -4.23 6.40
N PHE A 50 19.63 -3.70 5.65
CA PHE A 50 19.90 -2.58 4.74
C PHE A 50 20.30 -1.34 5.54
N TYR A 51 19.56 -1.05 6.61
CA TYR A 51 19.92 0.06 7.49
C TYR A 51 21.26 -0.15 8.20
N GLU A 52 21.51 -1.35 8.73
CA GLU A 52 22.79 -1.68 9.41
C GLU A 52 23.98 -1.53 8.47
N THR A 53 23.80 -1.85 7.19
CA THR A 53 24.88 -1.83 6.20
C THR A 53 25.11 -0.45 5.60
N MET A 54 24.05 0.30 5.32
CA MET A 54 24.09 1.52 4.50
C MET A 54 23.61 2.78 5.24
N GLY A 55 23.07 2.63 6.45
CA GLY A 55 22.47 3.73 7.19
C GLY A 55 21.09 4.16 6.63
N PRO A 56 20.57 5.34 7.04
CA PRO A 56 19.21 5.77 6.70
C PRO A 56 18.99 6.04 5.22
N ASP A 57 20.05 6.20 4.45
CA ASP A 57 19.97 6.55 3.03
C ASP A 57 19.72 5.36 2.09
N TYR A 58 19.62 4.12 2.63
CA TYR A 58 19.44 2.93 1.80
C TYR A 58 18.20 3.00 0.91
N VAL A 59 17.11 3.64 1.38
CA VAL A 59 15.88 3.81 0.59
C VAL A 59 16.14 4.72 -0.61
N LYS A 60 16.80 5.88 -0.39
CA LYS A 60 17.17 6.78 -1.50
C LYS A 60 18.13 6.10 -2.46
N PHE A 61 19.07 5.30 -1.94
CA PHE A 61 20.01 4.55 -2.77
C PHE A 61 19.31 3.52 -3.66
N ALA A 62 18.34 2.77 -3.12
CA ALA A 62 17.54 1.81 -3.89
C ALA A 62 16.84 2.51 -5.06
N PHE A 63 16.08 3.58 -4.79
CA PHE A 63 15.41 4.37 -5.82
C PHE A 63 16.38 4.92 -6.86
N LYS A 64 17.57 5.37 -6.45
CA LYS A 64 18.59 5.87 -7.38
C LYS A 64 19.06 4.77 -8.32
N CYS A 65 19.39 3.59 -7.80
CA CYS A 65 19.81 2.43 -8.62
C CYS A 65 18.71 2.00 -9.60
N ALA A 66 17.46 1.96 -9.14
CA ALA A 66 16.33 1.64 -9.99
C ALA A 66 16.12 2.70 -11.06
N ARG A 67 16.15 4.00 -10.71
CA ARG A 67 16.02 5.12 -11.63
C ARG A 67 17.09 5.12 -12.72
N GLU A 68 18.35 4.91 -12.35
CA GLU A 68 19.45 4.78 -13.31
C GLU A 68 19.23 3.62 -14.28
N THR A 69 18.62 2.54 -13.79
CA THR A 69 18.31 1.35 -14.61
C THR A 69 17.15 1.64 -15.57
N VAL A 70 16.01 2.15 -15.08
CA VAL A 70 14.86 2.43 -15.95
C VAL A 70 15.18 3.48 -16.99
N ASN A 71 15.99 4.50 -16.66
CA ASN A 71 16.42 5.51 -17.62
C ASN A 71 17.23 4.92 -18.79
N LYS A 72 17.91 3.79 -18.58
CA LYS A 72 18.69 3.09 -19.63
C LYS A 72 17.82 2.16 -20.48
N VAL A 73 16.81 1.52 -19.88
CA VAL A 73 16.03 0.47 -20.54
C VAL A 73 14.66 0.94 -21.01
N ASN A 74 13.93 1.68 -20.19
CA ASN A 74 12.63 2.26 -20.52
C ASN A 74 12.26 3.37 -19.52
N PRO A 75 12.49 4.67 -19.84
CA PRO A 75 12.22 5.78 -18.92
C PRO A 75 10.75 5.97 -18.54
N SER A 76 9.81 5.29 -19.22
CA SER A 76 8.40 5.39 -18.91
C SER A 76 7.97 4.55 -17.71
N ILE A 77 8.80 3.59 -17.29
CA ILE A 77 8.54 2.76 -16.09
C ILE A 77 8.53 3.64 -14.86
N ARG A 78 7.48 3.46 -14.03
CA ARG A 78 7.30 4.18 -12.79
C ARG A 78 7.93 3.42 -11.61
N LEU A 79 8.47 4.17 -10.65
CA LEU A 79 9.02 3.62 -9.41
C LEU A 79 8.18 4.07 -8.23
N PHE A 80 7.66 3.12 -7.48
CA PHE A 80 6.74 3.33 -6.37
C PHE A 80 7.40 2.98 -5.03
N TYR A 81 7.03 3.72 -4.00
CA TYR A 81 7.13 3.27 -2.64
C TYR A 81 5.79 2.65 -2.24
N ASN A 82 5.78 1.44 -1.68
CA ASN A 82 4.58 0.71 -1.27
C ASN A 82 4.59 0.43 0.23
N ASP A 83 3.47 0.66 0.93
CA ASP A 83 3.39 0.37 2.36
C ASP A 83 1.93 0.23 2.83
N TYR A 84 1.74 -0.41 3.99
CA TYR A 84 0.45 -0.48 4.66
C TYR A 84 0.26 0.66 5.67
N ASN A 85 -0.96 0.87 6.15
CA ASN A 85 -1.31 1.95 7.09
C ASN A 85 -0.94 3.37 6.62
N THR A 86 -0.74 3.56 5.33
CA THR A 86 -0.25 4.80 4.71
C THR A 86 -1.21 5.98 4.85
N PHE A 87 -2.46 5.74 5.21
CA PHE A 87 -3.46 6.78 5.44
C PHE A 87 -3.53 7.27 6.89
N TYR A 88 -2.97 6.55 7.85
CA TYR A 88 -2.90 7.02 9.24
C TYR A 88 -1.88 8.15 9.39
N THR A 89 -2.28 9.19 10.11
CA THR A 89 -1.60 10.50 10.12
C THR A 89 -0.11 10.43 10.35
N GLU A 90 0.34 9.77 11.41
CA GLU A 90 1.79 9.75 11.74
C GLU A 90 2.62 9.06 10.66
N LYS A 91 2.16 7.91 10.18
CA LYS A 91 2.87 7.16 9.13
C LYS A 91 2.81 7.87 7.79
N ARG A 92 1.64 8.40 7.42
CA ARG A 92 1.48 9.24 6.22
C ARG A 92 2.49 10.39 6.21
N ASP A 93 2.57 11.14 7.29
CA ASP A 93 3.44 12.31 7.39
C ASP A 93 4.93 11.92 7.38
N ALA A 94 5.29 10.76 7.94
CA ALA A 94 6.63 10.19 7.84
C ALA A 94 6.98 9.79 6.39
N ILE A 95 6.06 9.13 5.68
CA ILE A 95 6.22 8.78 4.26
C ILE A 95 6.38 10.03 3.40
N ILE A 96 5.58 11.07 3.65
CA ILE A 96 5.69 12.35 2.93
C ILE A 96 7.10 12.93 3.09
N ARG A 97 7.63 13.00 4.31
CA ARG A 97 9.00 13.50 4.55
C ARG A 97 10.05 12.65 3.85
N MET A 98 9.90 11.33 3.89
CA MET A 98 10.81 10.42 3.20
C MET A 98 10.82 10.66 1.69
N ILE A 99 9.65 10.75 1.07
CA ILE A 99 9.55 10.98 -0.38
C ILE A 99 10.07 12.36 -0.78
N GLN A 100 9.78 13.39 0.02
CA GLN A 100 10.36 14.73 -0.19
C GLN A 100 11.89 14.70 -0.12
N TYR A 101 12.48 13.94 0.80
CA TYR A 101 13.92 13.73 0.88
C TYR A 101 14.46 12.96 -0.33
N ILE A 102 13.79 11.88 -0.75
CA ILE A 102 14.20 11.06 -1.90
C ILE A 102 14.19 11.93 -3.18
N ASN A 103 13.13 12.70 -3.39
CA ASN A 103 12.89 13.50 -4.59
C ASN A 103 13.51 14.90 -4.54
N LYS A 104 14.33 15.23 -3.54
CA LYS A 104 14.81 16.60 -3.30
C LYS A 104 15.65 17.16 -4.46
N GLU A 105 16.51 16.35 -5.04
CA GLU A 105 17.46 16.77 -6.08
C GLU A 105 16.98 16.41 -7.49
N GLU A 106 16.36 15.25 -7.61
CA GLU A 106 15.76 14.71 -8.83
C GLU A 106 14.57 13.83 -8.48
N LYS A 107 13.64 13.62 -9.40
CA LYS A 107 12.48 12.77 -9.18
C LYS A 107 12.86 11.30 -9.30
N LEU A 108 13.15 10.65 -8.17
CA LEU A 108 13.49 9.24 -8.09
C LEU A 108 12.26 8.36 -7.90
N CYS A 109 11.34 8.79 -7.02
CA CYS A 109 10.08 8.10 -6.73
C CYS A 109 8.93 8.79 -7.48
N ASP A 110 8.19 8.03 -8.30
CA ASP A 110 7.10 8.53 -9.12
C ASP A 110 5.73 8.38 -8.45
N GLY A 111 5.58 7.40 -7.59
CA GLY A 111 4.28 7.05 -7.05
C GLY A 111 4.29 6.44 -5.66
N LEU A 112 3.10 6.37 -5.10
CA LEU A 112 2.84 5.74 -3.82
C LEU A 112 1.79 4.64 -3.97
N GLY A 113 2.17 3.42 -3.59
CA GLY A 113 1.27 2.31 -3.35
C GLY A 113 0.78 2.34 -1.91
N MET A 114 -0.50 2.60 -1.73
CA MET A 114 -1.21 2.41 -0.47
C MET A 114 -1.72 0.98 -0.47
N GLN A 115 -1.17 0.07 0.34
CA GLN A 115 -1.61 -1.34 0.32
C GLN A 115 -3.13 -1.48 0.54
N GLY A 116 -3.69 -0.70 1.47
CA GLY A 116 -5.14 -0.67 1.63
C GLY A 116 -5.71 -1.83 2.44
N TYR A 117 -4.97 -2.35 3.40
CA TYR A 117 -5.53 -3.21 4.45
C TYR A 117 -6.34 -2.36 5.41
N ILE A 118 -7.67 -2.33 5.22
CA ILE A 118 -8.56 -1.41 5.93
C ILE A 118 -9.24 -2.13 7.10
N GLY A 119 -9.06 -1.61 8.29
CA GLY A 119 -9.65 -2.12 9.54
C GLY A 119 -8.64 -2.71 10.50
N GLY A 120 -9.09 -2.99 11.74
CA GLY A 120 -8.26 -3.52 12.82
C GLY A 120 -7.83 -4.98 12.65
N TYR A 121 -6.77 -5.37 13.33
CA TYR A 121 -6.27 -6.75 13.33
C TYR A 121 -7.02 -7.62 14.34
N GLY A 122 -7.57 -8.75 13.85
CA GLY A 122 -8.08 -9.82 14.70
C GLY A 122 -9.29 -9.47 15.56
N GLN A 123 -9.85 -8.29 15.39
CA GLN A 123 -11.00 -7.84 16.14
C GLN A 123 -12.00 -7.11 15.25
N GLN A 124 -13.26 -7.35 15.53
CA GLN A 124 -14.37 -6.70 14.81
C GLN A 124 -14.50 -5.21 15.13
N ALA A 125 -14.10 -4.81 16.33
CA ALA A 125 -14.03 -3.41 16.73
C ALA A 125 -12.93 -2.72 15.92
N GLY A 126 -13.31 -1.79 15.06
CA GLY A 126 -12.41 -1.06 14.17
C GLY A 126 -12.49 -1.48 12.70
N CYS A 127 -13.10 -2.63 12.38
CA CYS A 127 -13.40 -2.97 11.01
C CYS A 127 -14.49 -2.05 10.42
N MET A 128 -14.34 -1.69 9.15
CA MET A 128 -15.31 -0.85 8.43
C MET A 128 -15.62 0.47 9.16
N ASN A 129 -14.56 1.12 9.65
CA ASN A 129 -14.65 2.40 10.33
C ASN A 129 -14.79 3.53 9.31
N GLN A 130 -15.86 4.32 9.42
CA GLN A 130 -16.12 5.45 8.52
C GLN A 130 -15.02 6.53 8.54
N ASN A 131 -14.30 6.64 9.66
CA ASN A 131 -13.18 7.57 9.74
C ASN A 131 -12.02 7.18 8.83
N ASP A 132 -11.81 5.88 8.57
CA ASP A 132 -10.76 5.42 7.67
C ASP A 132 -10.98 5.94 6.24
N LEU A 133 -12.22 6.06 5.78
CA LEU A 133 -12.53 6.61 4.46
C LEU A 133 -12.08 8.08 4.33
N LYS A 134 -12.25 8.88 5.38
CA LYS A 134 -11.80 10.28 5.41
C LYS A 134 -10.27 10.37 5.43
N LEU A 135 -9.63 9.48 6.17
CA LEU A 135 -8.17 9.42 6.22
C LEU A 135 -7.60 9.00 4.86
N ILE A 136 -8.23 8.02 4.19
CA ILE A 136 -7.85 7.57 2.84
C ILE A 136 -8.00 8.71 1.84
N GLU A 137 -9.15 9.41 1.82
CA GLU A 137 -9.36 10.56 0.94
C GLU A 137 -8.28 11.63 1.14
N THR A 138 -7.99 11.94 2.40
CA THR A 138 -6.96 12.93 2.75
C THR A 138 -5.59 12.48 2.28
N ALA A 139 -5.24 11.22 2.51
CA ALA A 139 -3.94 10.67 2.11
C ALA A 139 -3.76 10.68 0.59
N ILE A 140 -4.76 10.24 -0.17
CA ILE A 140 -4.76 10.29 -1.65
C ILE A 140 -4.45 11.70 -2.14
N LYS A 141 -5.14 12.72 -1.59
CA LYS A 141 -4.93 14.12 -1.98
C LYS A 141 -3.53 14.60 -1.62
N MET A 142 -3.08 14.36 -0.39
CA MET A 142 -1.76 14.81 0.07
C MET A 142 -0.61 14.18 -0.72
N TYR A 143 -0.70 12.89 -1.06
CA TYR A 143 0.31 12.24 -1.89
C TYR A 143 0.26 12.75 -3.33
N SER A 144 -0.94 12.95 -3.87
CA SER A 144 -1.12 13.53 -5.20
C SER A 144 -0.55 14.96 -5.30
N ASP A 145 -0.71 15.77 -4.25
CA ASP A 145 -0.19 17.14 -4.17
C ASP A 145 1.36 17.19 -4.17
N LEU A 146 2.04 16.08 -3.83
CA LEU A 146 3.48 15.93 -4.01
C LEU A 146 3.89 15.63 -5.46
N GLY A 147 2.94 15.55 -6.39
CA GLY A 147 3.16 15.17 -7.78
C GLY A 147 3.37 13.65 -7.95
N LEU A 148 2.90 12.85 -7.01
CA LEU A 148 2.95 11.40 -7.09
C LEU A 148 1.73 10.84 -7.81
N GLU A 149 1.92 9.70 -8.44
CA GLU A 149 0.85 8.80 -8.81
C GLU A 149 0.46 7.96 -7.59
N VAL A 150 -0.83 7.82 -7.31
CA VAL A 150 -1.33 7.10 -6.13
C VAL A 150 -2.14 5.89 -6.57
N GLN A 151 -1.89 4.75 -5.94
CA GLN A 151 -2.65 3.53 -6.16
C GLN A 151 -3.02 2.87 -4.83
N LEU A 152 -4.14 2.15 -4.81
CA LEU A 152 -4.40 1.14 -3.78
C LEU A 152 -3.93 -0.22 -4.32
N THR A 153 -2.87 -0.76 -3.73
CA THR A 153 -2.12 -1.89 -4.32
C THR A 153 -2.52 -3.26 -3.78
N GLU A 154 -3.16 -3.33 -2.61
CA GLU A 154 -3.46 -4.59 -1.92
C GLU A 154 -4.76 -4.50 -1.12
N VAL A 155 -5.82 -4.00 -1.74
CA VAL A 155 -7.07 -3.70 -1.00
C VAL A 155 -7.69 -4.94 -0.40
N ALA A 156 -7.85 -4.90 0.91
CA ALA A 156 -8.66 -5.86 1.66
C ALA A 156 -9.41 -5.12 2.78
N VAL A 157 -10.72 -5.02 2.65
CA VAL A 157 -11.57 -4.53 3.73
C VAL A 157 -11.81 -5.66 4.71
N ARG A 158 -11.28 -5.53 5.93
CA ARG A 158 -11.35 -6.59 6.93
C ARG A 158 -12.76 -6.79 7.44
N ASN A 159 -13.18 -8.04 7.49
CA ASN A 159 -14.42 -8.48 8.11
C ASN A 159 -14.20 -9.83 8.80
N TYR A 160 -14.40 -9.89 10.10
CA TYR A 160 -14.25 -11.10 10.91
C TYR A 160 -15.61 -11.75 11.27
N ASP A 161 -16.72 -11.14 10.86
CA ASP A 161 -18.07 -11.59 11.19
C ASP A 161 -18.94 -11.79 9.96
N LYS A 162 -19.34 -13.04 9.74
CA LYS A 162 -20.23 -13.41 8.64
C LYS A 162 -21.61 -12.73 8.67
N THR A 163 -22.03 -12.20 9.82
CA THR A 163 -23.31 -11.49 9.95
C THR A 163 -23.23 -10.04 9.43
N GLN A 164 -22.02 -9.52 9.16
CA GLN A 164 -21.80 -8.15 8.69
C GLN A 164 -21.50 -8.06 7.19
N MET A 165 -21.97 -9.02 6.40
CA MET A 165 -21.68 -9.05 4.96
C MET A 165 -22.26 -7.84 4.23
N GLN A 166 -23.46 -7.39 4.59
CA GLN A 166 -24.05 -6.17 3.99
C GLN A 166 -23.23 -4.93 4.34
N LYS A 167 -22.86 -4.75 5.60
CA LYS A 167 -21.98 -3.65 6.01
C LYS A 167 -20.64 -3.65 5.27
N HIS A 168 -20.12 -4.85 5.00
CA HIS A 168 -18.89 -5.03 4.25
C HIS A 168 -19.06 -4.58 2.78
N ALA A 169 -20.18 -4.93 2.15
CA ALA A 169 -20.51 -4.47 0.81
C ALA A 169 -20.67 -2.93 0.78
N ASP A 170 -21.48 -2.39 1.67
CA ASP A 170 -21.71 -0.95 1.78
C ASP A 170 -20.39 -0.16 1.97
N PHE A 171 -19.46 -0.73 2.74
CA PHE A 171 -18.16 -0.09 2.96
C PHE A 171 -17.29 -0.10 1.69
N TYR A 172 -17.29 -1.18 0.91
CA TYR A 172 -16.64 -1.20 -0.40
C TYR A 172 -17.22 -0.12 -1.32
N GLY A 173 -18.55 -0.02 -1.43
CA GLY A 173 -19.20 1.03 -2.22
C GLY A 173 -18.78 2.44 -1.79
N GLN A 174 -18.71 2.68 -0.48
CA GLN A 174 -18.27 3.97 0.06
C GLN A 174 -16.78 4.24 -0.19
N LEU A 175 -15.92 3.21 -0.13
CA LEU A 175 -14.50 3.33 -0.47
C LEU A 175 -14.33 3.77 -1.93
N PHE A 176 -15.00 3.07 -2.86
CA PHE A 176 -14.92 3.43 -4.28
C PHE A 176 -15.51 4.82 -4.55
N ALA A 177 -16.65 5.16 -3.93
CA ALA A 177 -17.21 6.50 -4.03
C ALA A 177 -16.26 7.60 -3.53
N THR A 178 -15.51 7.31 -2.43
CA THR A 178 -14.50 8.22 -1.86
C THR A 178 -13.35 8.44 -2.85
N ILE A 179 -12.86 7.36 -3.46
CA ILE A 179 -11.78 7.41 -4.46
C ILE A 179 -12.24 8.19 -5.70
N ILE A 180 -13.42 7.88 -6.23
CA ILE A 180 -13.99 8.58 -7.39
C ILE A 180 -14.15 10.08 -7.09
N LYS A 181 -14.57 10.43 -5.89
CA LYS A 181 -14.64 11.84 -5.45
C LYS A 181 -13.26 12.49 -5.49
N ALA A 182 -12.24 11.86 -4.90
CA ALA A 182 -10.87 12.39 -4.92
C ALA A 182 -10.35 12.59 -6.35
N CYS A 183 -10.60 11.64 -7.26
CA CYS A 183 -10.26 11.77 -8.68
C CYS A 183 -10.97 12.96 -9.35
N LYS A 184 -12.28 13.14 -9.10
CA LYS A 184 -13.05 14.29 -9.62
C LYS A 184 -12.55 15.63 -9.10
N GLU A 185 -11.95 15.64 -7.92
CA GLU A 185 -11.32 16.82 -7.31
C GLU A 185 -9.86 17.01 -7.75
N GLY A 186 -9.38 16.21 -8.70
CA GLY A 186 -8.07 16.37 -9.35
C GLY A 186 -6.93 15.51 -8.79
N ALA A 187 -7.21 14.57 -7.89
CA ALA A 187 -6.18 13.66 -7.41
C ALA A 187 -5.67 12.73 -8.53
N ASN A 188 -4.37 12.54 -8.60
CA ASN A 188 -3.70 11.63 -9.54
C ASN A 188 -3.73 10.19 -9.02
N PHE A 189 -4.94 9.61 -8.96
CA PHE A 189 -5.15 8.24 -8.54
C PHE A 189 -5.42 7.35 -9.76
N THR A 190 -4.67 6.26 -9.93
CA THR A 190 -4.61 5.53 -11.20
C THR A 190 -4.95 4.04 -11.12
N GLY A 191 -5.00 3.44 -9.95
CA GLY A 191 -5.24 2.01 -9.88
C GLY A 191 -5.67 1.45 -8.54
N ILE A 192 -6.41 0.33 -8.61
CA ILE A 192 -6.81 -0.47 -7.46
C ILE A 192 -6.50 -1.93 -7.75
N THR A 193 -5.81 -2.59 -6.84
CA THR A 193 -5.60 -4.03 -6.84
C THR A 193 -6.25 -4.65 -5.62
N ILE A 194 -7.09 -5.64 -5.82
CA ILE A 194 -7.73 -6.38 -4.72
C ILE A 194 -6.77 -7.50 -4.27
N TRP A 195 -6.49 -7.53 -2.96
CA TRP A 195 -5.63 -8.52 -2.35
C TRP A 195 -6.45 -9.61 -1.66
N GLY A 196 -6.43 -10.79 -2.22
CA GLY A 196 -7.29 -11.88 -1.76
C GLY A 196 -8.71 -11.78 -2.32
N ILE A 197 -8.90 -12.23 -3.55
CA ILE A 197 -10.18 -12.13 -4.28
C ILE A 197 -11.29 -12.93 -3.59
N THR A 198 -10.95 -14.08 -2.97
CA THR A 198 -11.93 -14.98 -2.34
C THR A 198 -11.82 -14.96 -0.81
N ASP A 199 -12.95 -15.19 -0.15
CA ASP A 199 -12.96 -15.63 1.25
C ASP A 199 -12.26 -16.97 1.31
N ASN A 200 -11.08 -17.04 1.92
CA ASN A 200 -10.22 -18.20 1.78
C ASN A 200 -10.65 -19.36 2.67
N PRO A 201 -11.10 -20.48 2.09
CA PRO A 201 -11.51 -21.66 2.86
C PRO A 201 -10.36 -22.37 3.56
N GLY A 202 -9.13 -22.23 3.03
CA GLY A 202 -7.94 -22.85 3.59
C GLY A 202 -7.31 -22.07 4.74
N LEU A 203 -7.67 -20.81 4.91
CA LEU A 203 -7.07 -19.93 5.92
C LEU A 203 -7.74 -19.95 7.28
N GLN A 204 -8.75 -20.77 7.50
CA GLN A 204 -9.38 -20.87 8.84
C GLN A 204 -8.40 -21.26 9.94
N SER A 205 -7.43 -22.08 9.63
CA SER A 205 -6.37 -22.48 10.56
C SER A 205 -5.26 -21.44 10.73
N TYR A 206 -5.27 -20.41 9.90
CA TYR A 206 -4.22 -19.37 9.87
C TYR A 206 -4.68 -18.03 10.41
N ASP A 207 -5.93 -17.92 10.85
CA ASP A 207 -6.49 -16.69 11.41
C ASP A 207 -5.59 -16.08 12.47
N TYR A 208 -4.88 -16.90 13.18
CA TYR A 208 -3.97 -16.47 14.24
C TYR A 208 -2.67 -15.87 13.69
N ASN A 209 -2.12 -16.44 12.63
CA ASN A 209 -0.83 -16.02 12.05
C ASN A 209 -1.00 -14.97 10.93
N TYR A 210 -2.15 -14.97 10.28
CA TYR A 210 -2.47 -14.03 9.21
C TYR A 210 -3.49 -13.00 9.68
N LYS A 211 -3.12 -12.24 10.69
CA LYS A 211 -3.91 -11.11 11.18
C LYS A 211 -4.27 -10.08 10.09
N MET A 212 -3.59 -10.13 8.96
CA MET A 212 -3.85 -9.26 7.81
C MET A 212 -5.04 -9.71 6.97
N HIS A 213 -5.38 -10.99 6.98
CA HIS A 213 -6.45 -11.54 6.16
C HIS A 213 -7.62 -11.97 7.06
N SER A 214 -8.66 -11.18 7.08
CA SER A 214 -9.89 -11.58 7.74
C SER A 214 -10.61 -12.69 6.96
N PRO A 215 -11.37 -13.56 7.62
CA PRO A 215 -12.03 -14.70 6.98
C PRO A 215 -13.01 -14.32 5.86
N TYR A 216 -13.52 -13.09 5.85
CA TYR A 216 -14.60 -12.62 4.99
C TYR A 216 -14.25 -11.35 4.22
N CYS A 217 -12.97 -11.12 3.87
CA CYS A 217 -12.53 -9.92 3.17
C CYS A 217 -12.67 -9.97 1.65
N GLY A 218 -12.85 -11.15 1.06
CA GLY A 218 -12.91 -11.35 -0.37
C GLY A 218 -14.17 -10.78 -1.03
N LEU A 219 -14.10 -10.59 -2.35
CA LEU A 219 -15.23 -10.22 -3.18
C LEU A 219 -16.06 -11.45 -3.58
N PHE A 220 -15.46 -12.63 -3.50
CA PHE A 220 -16.10 -13.92 -3.72
C PHE A 220 -16.17 -14.70 -2.41
N GLY A 221 -17.23 -15.46 -2.22
CA GLY A 221 -17.37 -16.39 -1.12
C GLY A 221 -16.45 -17.60 -1.25
N ARG A 222 -16.41 -18.44 -0.22
CA ARG A 222 -15.64 -19.69 -0.20
C ARG A 222 -16.11 -20.72 -1.24
N ASP A 223 -17.33 -20.56 -1.72
CA ASP A 223 -17.93 -21.33 -2.81
C ASP A 223 -17.69 -20.70 -4.18
N TYR A 224 -16.80 -19.71 -4.25
CA TYR A 224 -16.46 -18.93 -5.44
C TYR A 224 -17.64 -18.16 -6.07
N LYS A 225 -18.74 -17.98 -5.33
CA LYS A 225 -19.84 -17.14 -5.78
C LYS A 225 -19.58 -15.69 -5.43
N LEU A 226 -20.12 -14.81 -6.25
CA LEU A 226 -20.07 -13.36 -6.05
C LEU A 226 -20.75 -12.98 -4.73
N LYS A 227 -20.09 -12.17 -3.95
CA LYS A 227 -20.65 -11.51 -2.77
C LYS A 227 -21.26 -10.18 -3.17
N ASP A 228 -22.11 -9.60 -2.31
CA ASP A 228 -22.67 -8.28 -2.57
C ASP A 228 -21.57 -7.21 -2.65
N ALA A 229 -20.47 -7.37 -1.93
CA ALA A 229 -19.29 -6.50 -2.04
C ALA A 229 -18.74 -6.38 -3.48
N TYR A 230 -18.83 -7.41 -4.29
CA TYR A 230 -18.42 -7.36 -5.69
C TYR A 230 -19.31 -6.43 -6.54
N LYS A 231 -20.57 -6.31 -6.19
CA LYS A 231 -21.51 -5.44 -6.94
C LYS A 231 -21.27 -3.97 -6.68
N GLU A 232 -20.59 -3.65 -5.59
CA GLU A 232 -20.28 -2.28 -5.17
C GLU A 232 -18.91 -1.79 -5.72
N VAL A 233 -18.13 -2.69 -6.30
CA VAL A 233 -16.83 -2.44 -6.94
C VAL A 233 -17.00 -2.35 -8.46
#